data_968c8b44993d5fc3bdbafaec6928de16
#
_entry.id   968c8b44993d5fc3bdbafaec6928de16
#
_cell.length_a   1.000
_cell.length_b   1.000
_cell.length_c   1.000
_cell.angle_alpha   90.00
_cell.angle_beta   90.00
_cell.angle_gamma   90.00
#
_symmetry.space_group_name_H-M   'P 1'
#
loop_
_entity.id
_entity.type
_entity.pdbx_description
1 polymer ?
#
loop_
_entity_poly.entity_id
_entity_poly.type
_entity_poly.pdbx_seq_one_letter_code
_entity_poly.pdbx_strand_id
1 'polypeptide(L)'
;MKLVLLIGVLTAVAALATLLVAGLYLHKKAGVGDIKLIGEVAQVDTKLDPEGTVIVCGELWRARSKDGAHISARVRVRVVGFEDHFVLVEVCD
;
A
#
# COMPACT_ATOMS: atom_id res chain seq x y z
N MET A 1 -47.58 -4.42 17.22
CA MET A 1 -47.05 -4.98 15.98
C MET A 1 -46.32 -3.96 15.12
N LYS A 2 -46.90 -2.79 14.89
CA LYS A 2 -46.24 -1.75 14.08
C LYS A 2 -44.93 -1.24 14.70
N LEU A 3 -44.85 -1.16 16.03
CA LEU A 3 -43.67 -0.70 16.74
C LEU A 3 -42.50 -1.68 16.59
N VAL A 4 -42.76 -2.98 16.63
CA VAL A 4 -41.74 -4.01 16.45
C VAL A 4 -41.17 -3.99 15.03
N LEU A 5 -42.04 -3.81 14.04
CA LEU A 5 -41.62 -3.71 12.63
C LEU A 5 -40.75 -2.49 12.40
N LEU A 6 -41.09 -1.34 12.99
CA LEU A 6 -40.33 -0.10 12.89
C LEU A 6 -38.94 -0.25 13.49
N ILE A 7 -38.85 -0.85 14.66
CA ILE A 7 -37.55 -1.09 15.33
C ILE A 7 -36.69 -2.04 14.51
N GLY A 8 -37.26 -3.09 13.93
CA GLY A 8 -36.55 -4.03 13.10
C GLY A 8 -35.97 -3.40 11.84
N VAL A 9 -36.76 -2.54 11.18
CA VAL A 9 -36.32 -1.82 9.97
C VAL A 9 -35.21 -0.84 10.32
N LEU A 10 -35.34 -0.09 11.40
CA LEU A 10 -34.32 0.86 11.85
C LEU A 10 -33.00 0.15 12.17
N THR A 11 -33.04 -0.99 12.84
CA THR A 11 -31.85 -1.76 13.18
C THR A 11 -31.17 -2.30 11.91
N ALA A 12 -31.93 -2.79 10.95
CA ALA A 12 -31.39 -3.29 9.70
C ALA A 12 -30.70 -2.19 8.89
N VAL A 13 -31.30 -1.01 8.80
CA VAL A 13 -30.73 0.14 8.09
C VAL A 13 -29.45 0.61 8.74
N ALA A 14 -29.41 0.68 10.07
CA ALA A 14 -28.21 1.08 10.80
C ALA A 14 -27.06 0.09 10.58
N ALA A 15 -27.33 -1.20 10.62
CA ALA A 15 -26.31 -2.24 10.38
C ALA A 15 -25.75 -2.15 8.96
N LEU A 16 -26.61 -1.94 7.98
CA LEU A 16 -26.18 -1.81 6.58
C LEU A 16 -25.31 -0.58 6.36
N ALA A 17 -25.68 0.55 6.95
CA ALA A 17 -24.90 1.79 6.86
C ALA A 17 -23.52 1.63 7.48
N THR A 18 -23.42 0.95 8.62
CA THR A 18 -22.15 0.69 9.29
C THR A 18 -21.23 -0.17 8.42
N LEU A 19 -21.76 -1.20 7.78
CA LEU A 19 -20.98 -2.08 6.90
C LEU A 19 -20.46 -1.33 5.68
N LEU A 20 -21.28 -0.48 5.08
CA LEU A 20 -20.87 0.33 3.91
C LEU A 20 -19.75 1.31 4.26
N VAL A 21 -19.86 1.99 5.38
CA VAL A 21 -18.83 2.95 5.82
C VAL A 21 -17.51 2.22 6.13
N ALA A 22 -17.57 1.10 6.82
CA ALA A 22 -16.38 0.31 7.13
C ALA A 22 -15.70 -0.20 5.86
N GLY A 23 -16.46 -0.69 4.88
CA GLY A 23 -15.93 -1.16 3.61
C GLY A 23 -15.24 -0.05 2.83
N LEU A 24 -15.85 1.12 2.73
CA LEU A 24 -15.27 2.28 2.05
C LEU A 24 -14.00 2.78 2.74
N TYR A 25 -14.00 2.80 4.07
CA TYR A 25 -12.84 3.23 4.84
C TYR A 25 -11.64 2.30 4.61
N LEU A 26 -11.83 1.00 4.68
CA LEU A 26 -10.78 0.02 4.46
C LEU A 26 -10.23 0.08 3.03
N HIS A 27 -11.13 0.24 2.05
CA HIS A 27 -10.74 0.33 0.64
C HIS A 27 -9.90 1.57 0.36
N LYS A 28 -10.31 2.70 0.91
CA LYS A 28 -9.57 3.96 0.77
C LYS A 28 -8.17 3.89 1.37
N LYS A 29 -8.03 3.26 2.54
CA LYS A 29 -6.76 3.13 3.23
C LYS A 29 -5.75 2.32 2.42
N ALA A 30 -6.18 1.23 1.80
CA ALA A 30 -5.33 0.39 0.97
C ALA A 30 -4.84 1.12 -0.29
N GLY A 31 -5.73 1.81 -0.99
CA GLY A 31 -5.40 2.51 -2.23
C GLY A 31 -4.46 3.70 -2.02
N VAL A 32 -4.68 4.48 -0.96
CA VAL A 32 -3.87 5.67 -0.68
C VAL A 32 -2.44 5.29 -0.27
N GLY A 33 -2.25 4.16 0.43
CA GLY A 33 -0.93 3.70 0.83
C GLY A 33 -0.01 3.42 -0.35
N ASP A 34 -0.51 2.72 -1.35
CA ASP A 34 0.27 2.35 -2.54
C ASP A 34 0.64 3.55 -3.39
N ILE A 35 -0.30 4.46 -3.65
CA ILE A 35 -0.06 5.66 -4.47
C ILE A 35 0.96 6.58 -3.80
N LYS A 36 0.95 6.65 -2.48
CA LYS A 36 1.82 7.55 -1.72
C LYS A 36 3.30 7.20 -1.84
N LEU A 37 3.64 5.96 -2.11
CA LEU A 37 5.02 5.51 -2.20
C LEU A 37 5.67 5.83 -3.55
N ILE A 38 4.88 5.98 -4.62
CA ILE A 38 5.41 6.29 -5.96
C ILE A 38 6.01 7.70 -5.95
N GLY A 39 7.27 7.80 -6.37
CA GLY A 39 8.01 9.06 -6.37
C GLY A 39 8.82 9.31 -5.11
N GLU A 40 8.62 8.53 -4.06
CA GLU A 40 9.38 8.67 -2.82
C GLU A 40 10.81 8.15 -2.98
N VAL A 41 11.73 8.79 -2.27
CA VAL A 41 13.12 8.35 -2.22
C VAL A 41 13.25 7.26 -1.16
N ALA A 42 13.91 6.19 -1.54
CA ALA A 42 14.16 5.04 -0.66
C ALA A 42 15.65 4.78 -0.56
N GLN A 43 16.03 3.98 0.40
CA GLN A 43 17.42 3.53 0.54
C GLN A 43 17.44 2.01 0.48
N VAL A 44 18.36 1.46 -0.32
CA VAL A 44 18.50 0.00 -0.42
C VAL A 44 19.05 -0.54 0.90
N ASP A 45 18.31 -1.46 1.51
CA ASP A 45 18.70 -2.13 2.75
C ASP A 45 19.55 -3.36 2.48
N THR A 46 19.03 -4.27 1.65
CA THR A 46 19.81 -5.40 1.13
C THR A 46 19.93 -5.26 -0.37
N LYS A 47 21.09 -5.60 -0.91
CA LYS A 47 21.38 -5.44 -2.35
C LYS A 47 20.24 -5.99 -3.20
N LEU A 48 19.93 -5.29 -4.28
CA LEU A 48 18.95 -5.73 -5.28
C LEU A 48 19.68 -6.47 -6.40
N ASP A 49 19.42 -7.80 -6.51
CA ASP A 49 20.07 -8.63 -7.53
C ASP A 49 19.05 -9.61 -8.15
N PRO A 50 18.10 -9.16 -8.94
CA PRO A 50 17.50 -7.84 -8.97
C PRO A 50 16.55 -7.55 -7.80
N GLU A 51 16.30 -8.55 -6.95
CA GLU A 51 15.36 -8.46 -5.85
C GLU A 51 16.09 -8.31 -4.51
N GLY A 52 15.50 -7.53 -3.62
CA GLY A 52 16.03 -7.30 -2.28
C GLY A 52 15.04 -6.51 -1.46
N THR A 53 15.55 -5.70 -0.53
CA THR A 53 14.72 -4.88 0.33
C THR A 53 15.18 -3.43 0.34
N VAL A 54 14.23 -2.52 0.47
CA VAL A 54 14.49 -1.07 0.59
C VAL A 54 13.73 -0.52 1.79
N ILE A 55 14.21 0.61 2.31
CA ILE A 55 13.53 1.34 3.38
C ILE A 55 12.91 2.58 2.76
N VAL A 56 11.58 2.70 2.83
CA VAL A 56 10.80 3.83 2.34
C VAL A 56 9.97 4.36 3.51
N CYS A 57 10.10 5.63 3.81
CA CYS A 57 9.34 6.28 4.89
C CYS A 57 9.44 5.52 6.22
N GLY A 58 10.62 4.97 6.52
CA GLY A 58 10.85 4.23 7.75
C GLY A 58 10.34 2.79 7.76
N GLU A 59 9.80 2.30 6.65
CA GLU A 59 9.26 0.95 6.53
C GLU A 59 10.09 0.12 5.56
N LEU A 60 10.23 -1.17 5.87
CA LEU A 60 10.96 -2.11 5.03
C LEU A 60 10.00 -2.70 3.99
N TRP A 61 10.42 -2.62 2.71
CA TRP A 61 9.63 -3.14 1.59
C TRP A 61 10.49 -4.05 0.72
N ARG A 62 9.86 -5.07 0.17
CA ARG A 62 10.50 -5.89 -0.85
C ARG A 62 10.55 -5.10 -2.15
N ALA A 63 11.72 -5.05 -2.78
CA ALA A 63 11.94 -4.23 -3.95
C ALA A 63 12.61 -5.00 -5.06
N ARG A 64 12.37 -4.55 -6.29
CA ARG A 64 13.01 -5.06 -7.49
C ARG A 64 13.53 -3.88 -8.29
N SER A 65 14.70 -4.02 -8.86
CA SER A 65 15.26 -3.05 -9.79
C SER A 65 14.42 -3.02 -11.07
N LYS A 66 14.03 -1.84 -11.52
CA LYS A 66 13.16 -1.64 -12.68
C LYS A 66 13.72 -2.31 -13.95
N ASP A 67 15.01 -2.17 -14.18
CA ASP A 67 15.71 -2.69 -15.36
C ASP A 67 16.43 -4.01 -15.10
N GLY A 68 16.22 -4.63 -13.94
CA GLY A 68 16.89 -5.86 -13.56
C GLY A 68 18.36 -5.67 -13.19
N ALA A 69 18.82 -4.44 -13.08
CA ALA A 69 20.21 -4.13 -12.75
C ALA A 69 20.50 -4.40 -11.26
N HIS A 70 21.76 -4.72 -10.98
CA HIS A 70 22.23 -4.88 -9.61
C HIS A 70 22.36 -3.51 -8.94
N ILE A 71 21.77 -3.37 -7.75
CA ILE A 71 21.89 -2.14 -6.95
C ILE A 71 22.45 -2.53 -5.58
N SER A 72 23.57 -1.92 -5.22
CA SER A 72 24.25 -2.19 -3.96
C SER A 72 23.45 -1.67 -2.76
N ALA A 73 23.71 -2.24 -1.59
CA ALA A 73 23.11 -1.76 -0.34
C ALA A 73 23.49 -0.31 -0.07
N ARG A 74 22.59 0.43 0.58
CA ARG A 74 22.73 1.84 0.97
C ARG A 74 22.69 2.84 -0.18
N VAL A 75 22.45 2.39 -1.42
CA VAL A 75 22.26 3.28 -2.55
C VAL A 75 20.88 3.93 -2.46
N ARG A 76 20.79 5.20 -2.80
CA ARG A 76 19.50 5.89 -2.90
C ARG A 76 18.80 5.52 -4.18
N VAL A 77 17.52 5.21 -4.05
CA VAL A 77 16.67 4.84 -5.18
C VAL A 77 15.35 5.58 -5.07
N ARG A 78 14.62 5.63 -6.18
CA ARG A 78 13.29 6.23 -6.22
C ARG A 78 12.29 5.16 -6.58
N VAL A 79 11.15 5.17 -5.89
CA VAL A 79 10.03 4.27 -6.18
C VAL A 79 9.36 4.76 -7.45
N VAL A 80 9.31 3.91 -8.48
CA VAL A 80 8.72 4.26 -9.78
C VAL A 80 7.47 3.47 -10.07
N GLY A 81 7.17 2.43 -9.29
CA GLY A 81 5.95 1.65 -9.48
C GLY A 81 5.89 0.46 -8.57
N PHE A 82 4.92 -0.40 -8.85
CA PHE A 82 4.71 -1.66 -8.14
C PHE A 82 4.52 -2.79 -9.15
N GLU A 83 5.03 -3.95 -8.81
CA GLU A 83 4.85 -5.15 -9.62
C GLU A 83 4.69 -6.34 -8.68
N ASP A 84 3.53 -7.02 -8.72
CA ASP A 84 3.18 -8.11 -7.82
C ASP A 84 3.28 -7.66 -6.36
N HIS A 85 4.24 -8.18 -5.61
CA HIS A 85 4.46 -7.82 -4.21
C HIS A 85 5.73 -6.99 -4.03
N PHE A 86 6.30 -6.50 -5.12
CA PHE A 86 7.55 -5.76 -5.12
C PHE A 86 7.33 -4.29 -5.45
N VAL A 87 8.11 -3.45 -4.79
CA VAL A 87 8.24 -2.04 -5.15
C VAL A 87 9.29 -1.95 -6.24
N LEU A 88 8.95 -1.35 -7.38
CA LEU A 88 9.91 -1.12 -8.45
C LEU A 88 10.68 0.16 -8.17
N VAL A 89 12.00 0.08 -8.23
CA VAL A 89 12.87 1.22 -7.93
C VAL A 89 13.92 1.41 -9.00
N GLU A 90 14.42 2.64 -9.11
CA GLU A 90 15.55 2.99 -9.96
C GLU A 90 16.53 3.87 -9.19
N VAL A 91 17.79 3.84 -9.60
CA VAL A 91 18.84 4.61 -8.93
C VAL A 91 18.56 6.10 -9.06
N CYS A 92 18.65 6.83 -7.95
CA CYS A 92 18.56 8.29 -7.90
C CYS A 92 19.93 8.90 -8.21
N ASP A 93 19.95 9.73 -9.24
CA ASP A 93 21.16 10.49 -9.56
C ASP A 93 21.24 11.78 -8.78
#